data_c661949a51c330262a74edbad1bd7f12
#
_entry.id   c661949a51c330262a74edbad1bd7f12
#
_cell.length_a   1.000
_cell.length_b   1.000
_cell.length_c   1.000
_cell.angle_alpha   90.00
_cell.angle_beta   90.00
_cell.angle_gamma   90.00
#
_symmetry.space_group_name_H-M   'P 1'
#
loop_
_entity.id
_entity.type
_entity.pdbx_description
1 polymer ?
#
loop_
_entity_poly.entity_id
_entity_poly.type
_entity_poly.pdbx_seq_one_letter_code
_entity_poly.pdbx_strand_id
1 'polypeptide(L)'
;FERKDGIFKEFCKKAIKNLEDSKKTLTELSEEKSLNDKYNTVIDKINNGDLNEFKLKTNGKSMEVVKVTDFNNIELKTPGTSSNRTYTVSFDRLAKLAKVFTTIESLNNISNISDAVRDAIGGCHASAYWAVLKEVYKQKNISTLTASNVVKKDFVFIIDEINRGEASKIFGELF
;
A
#
# COMPACT_ATOMS: atom_id res chain seq x y z
N PHE A 1 -18.80 -12.00 3.29
CA PHE A 1 -19.31 -10.68 3.73
C PHE A 1 -18.11 -9.75 3.81
N GLU A 2 -17.95 -8.82 2.86
CA GLU A 2 -16.97 -7.75 3.00
C GLU A 2 -17.52 -6.70 4.00
N ARG A 3 -16.78 -6.49 5.07
CA ARG A 3 -17.09 -5.43 6.03
C ARG A 3 -16.78 -4.08 5.40
N LYS A 4 -17.78 -3.27 5.15
CA LYS A 4 -17.57 -1.87 4.74
C LYS A 4 -17.36 -1.02 5.98
N ASP A 5 -16.34 -0.16 5.95
CA ASP A 5 -16.12 0.83 6.99
C ASP A 5 -17.34 1.77 7.11
N GLY A 6 -17.72 2.11 8.34
CA GLY A 6 -18.79 3.07 8.58
C GLY A 6 -18.36 4.50 8.20
N ILE A 7 -19.33 5.37 7.92
CA ILE A 7 -19.11 6.76 7.49
C ILE A 7 -18.17 7.53 8.44
N PHE A 8 -18.33 7.33 9.75
CA PHE A 8 -17.49 7.98 10.75
C PHE A 8 -16.01 7.53 10.65
N LYS A 9 -15.77 6.24 10.46
CA LYS A 9 -14.43 5.70 10.31
C LYS A 9 -13.73 6.24 9.05
N GLU A 10 -14.46 6.34 7.94
CA GLU A 10 -13.96 6.97 6.72
C GLU A 10 -13.64 8.46 6.91
N PHE A 11 -14.50 9.19 7.65
CA PHE A 11 -14.25 10.57 8.01
C PHE A 11 -12.99 10.72 8.86
N CYS A 12 -12.81 9.89 9.90
CA CYS A 12 -11.62 9.89 10.74
C CYS A 12 -10.34 9.59 9.93
N LYS A 13 -10.38 8.62 9.02
CA LYS A 13 -9.24 8.33 8.11
C LYS A 13 -8.85 9.55 7.28
N LYS A 14 -9.82 10.28 6.72
CA LYS A 14 -9.56 11.51 5.95
C LYS A 14 -8.94 12.61 6.81
N ALA A 15 -9.42 12.79 8.04
CA ALA A 15 -8.90 13.78 8.97
C ALA A 15 -7.46 13.47 9.39
N ILE A 16 -7.19 12.22 9.76
CA ILE A 16 -5.85 11.74 10.11
C ILE A 16 -4.89 11.92 8.93
N LYS A 17 -5.30 11.50 7.73
CA LYS A 17 -4.48 11.65 6.53
C LYS A 17 -4.13 13.10 6.24
N ASN A 18 -5.11 14.03 6.33
CA ASN A 18 -4.82 15.45 6.12
C ASN A 18 -3.84 15.99 7.17
N LEU A 19 -3.98 15.60 8.43
CA LEU A 19 -3.06 16.00 9.50
C LEU A 19 -1.64 15.47 9.25
N GLU A 20 -1.50 14.23 8.84
CA GLU A 20 -0.20 13.62 8.51
C GLU A 20 0.44 14.30 7.30
N ASP A 21 -0.32 14.49 6.23
CA ASP A 21 0.16 15.13 5.00
C ASP A 21 0.53 16.60 5.21
N SER A 22 -0.20 17.32 6.08
CA SER A 22 0.14 18.72 6.43
C SER A 22 1.46 18.87 7.18
N LYS A 23 1.98 17.78 7.77
CA LYS A 23 3.27 17.74 8.46
C LYS A 23 4.43 17.33 7.56
N LYS A 24 4.14 16.80 6.37
CA LYS A 24 5.16 16.35 5.40
C LYS A 24 5.76 17.53 4.67
N THR A 25 7.05 17.41 4.31
CA THR A 25 7.70 18.35 3.42
C THR A 25 7.21 18.17 1.98
N LEU A 26 7.42 19.20 1.14
CA LEU A 26 7.10 19.12 -0.29
C LEU A 26 7.83 17.96 -1.00
N THR A 27 9.07 17.69 -0.58
CA THR A 27 9.87 16.61 -1.12
C THR A 27 9.25 15.26 -0.77
N GLU A 28 8.89 15.03 0.49
CA GLU A 28 8.26 13.77 0.94
C GLU A 28 6.92 13.52 0.24
N LEU A 29 6.10 14.57 0.06
CA LEU A 29 4.83 14.48 -0.67
C LEU A 29 5.04 14.14 -2.14
N SER A 30 6.08 14.72 -2.77
CA SER A 30 6.44 14.43 -4.16
C SER A 30 6.93 13.00 -4.34
N GLU A 31 7.77 12.50 -3.44
CA GLU A 31 8.28 11.13 -3.46
C GLU A 31 7.18 10.11 -3.25
N GLU A 32 6.29 10.35 -2.27
CA GLU A 32 5.15 9.47 -2.00
C GLU A 32 4.18 9.42 -3.18
N LYS A 33 3.90 10.57 -3.81
CA LYS A 33 3.07 10.64 -5.01
C LYS A 33 3.72 9.89 -6.17
N SER A 34 5.01 10.10 -6.41
CA SER A 34 5.76 9.38 -7.45
C SER A 34 5.76 7.86 -7.21
N LEU A 35 5.91 7.41 -5.97
CA LEU A 35 5.82 6.00 -5.61
C LEU A 35 4.42 5.44 -5.86
N ASN A 36 3.38 6.18 -5.50
CA ASN A 36 1.98 5.78 -5.73
C ASN A 36 1.66 5.66 -7.22
N ASP A 37 2.12 6.60 -8.05
CA ASP A 37 1.93 6.56 -9.50
C ASP A 37 2.60 5.33 -10.12
N LYS A 38 3.81 5.00 -9.67
CA LYS A 38 4.51 3.77 -10.08
C LYS A 38 3.80 2.50 -9.63
N TYR A 39 3.26 2.49 -8.40
CA TYR A 39 2.49 1.37 -7.87
C TYR A 39 1.21 1.15 -8.68
N ASN A 40 0.49 2.23 -9.01
CA ASN A 40 -0.70 2.15 -9.86
C ASN A 40 -0.35 1.63 -11.26
N THR A 41 0.80 2.01 -11.83
CA THR A 41 1.28 1.44 -13.10
C THR A 41 1.50 -0.08 -13.00
N VAL A 42 1.99 -0.58 -11.86
CA VAL A 42 2.11 -2.04 -11.64
C VAL A 42 0.74 -2.68 -11.56
N ILE A 43 -0.23 -2.06 -10.86
CA ILE A 43 -1.62 -2.55 -10.79
C ILE A 43 -2.25 -2.60 -12.19
N ASP A 44 -2.09 -1.56 -13.00
CA ASP A 44 -2.62 -1.52 -14.36
C ASP A 44 -2.05 -2.64 -15.23
N LYS A 45 -0.73 -2.91 -15.11
CA LYS A 45 -0.09 -4.04 -15.80
C LYS A 45 -0.65 -5.39 -15.37
N ILE A 46 -0.95 -5.56 -14.07
CA ILE A 46 -1.59 -6.78 -13.57
C ILE A 46 -2.99 -6.92 -14.15
N ASN A 47 -3.81 -5.89 -14.09
CA ASN A 47 -5.18 -5.91 -14.58
C ASN A 47 -5.27 -6.14 -16.09
N ASN A 48 -4.29 -5.65 -16.85
CA ASN A 48 -4.18 -5.87 -18.30
C ASN A 48 -3.59 -7.25 -18.69
N GLY A 49 -3.09 -8.02 -17.70
CA GLY A 49 -2.43 -9.31 -17.95
C GLY A 49 -0.97 -9.22 -18.39
N ASP A 50 -0.39 -8.03 -18.39
CA ASP A 50 1.02 -7.79 -18.78
C ASP A 50 2.02 -8.20 -17.69
N LEU A 51 1.55 -8.36 -16.44
CA LEU A 51 2.36 -8.74 -15.29
C LEU A 51 1.63 -9.81 -14.46
N ASN A 52 2.08 -11.06 -14.58
CA ASN A 52 1.45 -12.21 -13.93
C ASN A 52 2.31 -12.83 -12.81
N GLU A 53 3.59 -12.42 -12.70
CA GLU A 53 4.50 -12.93 -11.69
C GLU A 53 5.52 -11.90 -11.22
N PHE A 54 5.97 -12.04 -9.99
CA PHE A 54 7.03 -11.25 -9.38
C PHE A 54 8.25 -12.13 -9.08
N LYS A 55 9.39 -11.81 -9.69
CA LYS A 55 10.65 -12.54 -9.50
C LYS A 55 11.22 -12.28 -8.10
N LEU A 56 11.55 -13.35 -7.39
CA LEU A 56 12.17 -13.29 -6.07
C LEU A 56 13.69 -13.06 -6.20
N LYS A 57 14.34 -12.75 -5.07
CA LYS A 57 15.79 -12.65 -5.00
C LYS A 57 16.47 -13.98 -5.25
N THR A 58 15.85 -15.08 -4.81
CA THR A 58 16.34 -16.43 -5.09
C THR A 58 16.13 -16.73 -6.58
N ASN A 59 17.23 -17.01 -7.28
CA ASN A 59 17.21 -17.31 -8.72
C ASN A 59 16.22 -18.43 -9.05
N GLY A 60 15.46 -18.25 -10.13
CA GLY A 60 14.49 -19.21 -10.63
C GLY A 60 13.21 -19.31 -9.81
N LYS A 61 13.03 -18.47 -8.76
CA LYS A 61 11.78 -18.44 -7.99
C LYS A 61 10.99 -17.16 -8.29
N SER A 62 9.67 -17.31 -8.36
CA SER A 62 8.72 -16.22 -8.52
C SER A 62 7.51 -16.41 -7.62
N MET A 63 6.68 -15.38 -7.51
CA MET A 63 5.34 -15.45 -6.92
C MET A 63 4.34 -15.07 -8.00
N GLU A 64 3.30 -15.86 -8.14
CA GLU A 64 2.22 -15.61 -9.10
C GLU A 64 1.23 -14.60 -8.52
N VAL A 65 0.70 -13.74 -9.39
CA VAL A 65 -0.40 -12.85 -9.05
C VAL A 65 -1.69 -13.65 -8.96
N VAL A 66 -2.42 -13.50 -7.87
CA VAL A 66 -3.75 -14.05 -7.70
C VAL A 66 -4.81 -13.06 -8.18
N LYS A 67 -4.76 -11.85 -7.62
CA LYS A 67 -5.65 -10.74 -7.97
C LYS A 67 -5.15 -9.42 -7.40
N VAL A 68 -5.74 -8.33 -7.89
CA VAL A 68 -5.76 -7.04 -7.21
C VAL A 68 -7.11 -6.93 -6.48
N THR A 69 -7.07 -6.53 -5.21
CA THR A 69 -8.30 -6.35 -4.41
C THR A 69 -8.94 -4.99 -4.67
N ASP A 70 -10.19 -4.79 -4.23
CA ASP A 70 -10.90 -3.50 -4.32
C ASP A 70 -10.19 -2.36 -3.56
N PHE A 71 -9.29 -2.70 -2.64
CA PHE A 71 -8.44 -1.75 -1.91
C PHE A 71 -7.07 -1.53 -2.57
N ASN A 72 -6.90 -1.94 -3.82
CA ASN A 72 -5.63 -1.89 -4.55
C ASN A 72 -4.47 -2.64 -3.86
N ASN A 73 -4.77 -3.68 -3.07
CA ASN A 73 -3.74 -4.58 -2.56
C ASN A 73 -3.45 -5.67 -3.58
N ILE A 74 -2.20 -6.09 -3.69
CA ILE A 74 -1.79 -7.17 -4.58
C ILE A 74 -1.74 -8.47 -3.77
N GLU A 75 -2.51 -9.48 -4.18
CA GLU A 75 -2.45 -10.83 -3.62
C GLU A 75 -1.59 -11.73 -4.50
N LEU A 76 -0.61 -12.37 -3.85
CA LEU A 76 0.37 -13.26 -4.49
C LEU A 76 0.29 -14.66 -3.88
N LYS A 77 0.72 -15.67 -4.63
CA LYS A 77 0.91 -17.05 -4.15
C LYS A 77 2.24 -17.63 -4.63
N THR A 78 2.74 -18.65 -3.92
CA THR A 78 3.92 -19.39 -4.37
C THR A 78 3.49 -20.44 -5.40
N PRO A 79 4.11 -20.52 -6.60
CA PRO A 79 3.79 -21.51 -7.61
C PRO A 79 3.98 -22.93 -7.10
N GLY A 80 3.11 -23.84 -7.57
CA GLY A 80 3.25 -25.28 -7.31
C GLY A 80 2.96 -25.73 -5.88
N THR A 81 2.50 -24.84 -5.00
CA THR A 81 2.03 -25.23 -3.67
C THR A 81 0.54 -25.53 -3.69
N SER A 82 0.12 -26.71 -3.22
CA SER A 82 -1.29 -27.06 -2.97
C SER A 82 -1.92 -26.24 -1.83
N SER A 83 -1.15 -25.39 -1.19
CA SER A 83 -1.60 -24.49 -0.13
C SER A 83 -2.33 -23.30 -0.75
N ASN A 84 -3.57 -23.06 -0.33
CA ASN A 84 -4.34 -21.84 -0.65
C ASN A 84 -3.80 -20.58 0.04
N ARG A 85 -2.54 -20.60 0.47
CA ARG A 85 -1.95 -19.46 1.20
C ARG A 85 -1.61 -18.34 0.24
N THR A 86 -2.24 -17.20 0.44
CA THR A 86 -1.95 -15.96 -0.27
C THR A 86 -1.13 -14.99 0.60
N TYR A 87 -0.41 -14.11 -0.07
CA TYR A 87 0.44 -13.09 0.52
C TYR A 87 -0.04 -11.74 0.04
N THR A 88 -0.63 -10.95 0.93
CA THR A 88 -1.18 -9.64 0.58
C THR A 88 -0.14 -8.55 0.76
N VAL A 89 0.07 -7.75 -0.28
CA VAL A 89 0.93 -6.56 -0.27
C VAL A 89 0.06 -5.32 -0.38
N SER A 90 0.09 -4.47 0.66
CA SER A 90 -0.62 -3.19 0.70
C SER A 90 0.31 -2.03 0.39
N PHE A 91 -0.23 -0.97 -0.24
CA PHE A 91 0.54 0.22 -0.58
C PHE A 91 1.12 0.91 0.66
N ASP A 92 0.34 1.08 1.74
CA ASP A 92 0.79 1.78 2.94
C ASP A 92 2.04 1.15 3.57
N ARG A 93 2.10 -0.19 3.63
CA ARG A 93 3.27 -0.90 4.12
C ARG A 93 4.43 -0.87 3.11
N LEU A 94 4.11 -0.92 1.81
CA LEU A 94 5.11 -0.78 0.75
C LEU A 94 5.77 0.61 0.80
N ALA A 95 5.00 1.67 1.01
CA ALA A 95 5.51 3.02 1.17
C ALA A 95 6.43 3.17 2.39
N LYS A 96 6.10 2.51 3.51
CA LYS A 96 7.01 2.46 4.67
C LYS A 96 8.33 1.77 4.34
N LEU A 97 8.27 0.66 3.60
CA LEU A 97 9.47 -0.05 3.15
C LEU A 97 10.33 0.80 2.20
N ALA A 98 9.69 1.55 1.30
CA ALA A 98 10.35 2.45 0.35
C ALA A 98 11.07 3.61 1.05
N LYS A 99 10.64 4.06 2.22
CA LYS A 99 11.34 5.08 3.03
C LYS A 99 12.68 4.57 3.58
N VAL A 100 12.79 3.27 3.82
CA VAL A 100 14.02 2.64 4.30
C VAL A 100 14.95 2.28 3.13
N PHE A 101 14.38 1.73 2.06
CA PHE A 101 15.10 1.32 0.86
C PHE A 101 14.69 2.20 -0.32
N THR A 102 15.31 3.37 -0.44
CA THR A 102 14.89 4.42 -1.37
C THR A 102 15.24 4.16 -2.83
N THR A 103 16.11 3.19 -3.10
CA THR A 103 16.58 2.86 -4.46
C THR A 103 16.52 1.36 -4.71
N ILE A 104 16.50 0.98 -6.00
CA ILE A 104 16.55 -0.43 -6.41
C ILE A 104 17.87 -1.09 -6.00
N GLU A 105 18.96 -0.33 -5.96
CA GLU A 105 20.28 -0.79 -5.54
C GLU A 105 20.27 -1.13 -4.04
N SER A 106 19.76 -0.23 -3.19
CA SER A 106 19.66 -0.47 -1.76
C SER A 106 18.80 -1.72 -1.47
N LEU A 107 17.73 -1.91 -2.24
CA LEU A 107 16.85 -3.07 -2.12
C LEU A 107 17.54 -4.39 -2.57
N ASN A 108 18.34 -4.34 -3.64
CA ASN A 108 19.08 -5.51 -4.12
C ASN A 108 20.23 -5.92 -3.20
N ASN A 109 20.84 -4.97 -2.50
CA ASN A 109 21.97 -5.19 -1.60
C ASN A 109 21.57 -5.79 -0.23
N ILE A 110 20.28 -5.95 0.06
CA ILE A 110 19.81 -6.61 1.29
C ILE A 110 20.34 -8.05 1.31
N SER A 111 21.11 -8.43 2.34
CA SER A 111 21.58 -9.80 2.52
C SER A 111 20.48 -10.74 3.00
N ASN A 112 19.77 -10.35 4.06
CA ASN A 112 18.63 -11.09 4.62
C ASN A 112 17.33 -10.27 4.46
N ILE A 113 16.52 -10.64 3.46
CA ILE A 113 15.25 -9.96 3.16
C ILE A 113 14.27 -10.07 4.34
N SER A 114 14.21 -11.23 5.00
CA SER A 114 13.24 -11.45 6.07
C SER A 114 13.48 -10.54 7.26
N ASP A 115 14.72 -10.38 7.68
CA ASP A 115 15.07 -9.50 8.78
C ASP A 115 14.92 -8.03 8.39
N ALA A 116 15.48 -7.62 7.25
CA ALA A 116 15.42 -6.25 6.79
C ALA A 116 13.99 -5.72 6.59
N VAL A 117 13.10 -6.54 6.02
CA VAL A 117 11.70 -6.14 5.83
C VAL A 117 10.94 -6.16 7.15
N ARG A 118 11.19 -7.15 8.04
CA ARG A 118 10.58 -7.20 9.36
C ARG A 118 10.95 -5.97 10.20
N ASP A 119 12.20 -5.55 10.15
CA ASP A 119 12.67 -4.37 10.90
C ASP A 119 12.07 -3.08 10.35
N ALA A 120 11.89 -2.98 9.02
CA ALA A 120 11.34 -1.79 8.36
C ALA A 120 9.83 -1.65 8.55
N ILE A 121 9.05 -2.74 8.41
CA ILE A 121 7.57 -2.68 8.37
C ILE A 121 6.88 -3.65 9.31
N GLY A 122 7.62 -4.48 10.03
CA GLY A 122 7.09 -5.54 10.88
C GLY A 122 6.43 -6.70 10.10
N GLY A 123 6.03 -7.75 10.84
CA GLY A 123 5.20 -8.83 10.31
C GLY A 123 5.91 -9.79 9.36
N CYS A 124 5.12 -10.47 8.53
CA CYS A 124 5.55 -11.51 7.59
C CYS A 124 5.44 -11.05 6.13
N HIS A 125 5.62 -11.98 5.18
CA HIS A 125 5.51 -11.74 3.74
C HIS A 125 6.66 -10.92 3.14
N ALA A 126 7.84 -10.95 3.76
CA ALA A 126 9.00 -10.14 3.40
C ALA A 126 9.38 -10.27 1.91
N SER A 127 9.41 -11.49 1.37
CA SER A 127 9.76 -11.74 -0.04
C SER A 127 8.73 -11.13 -1.00
N ALA A 128 7.44 -11.12 -0.63
CA ALA A 128 6.38 -10.52 -1.45
C ALA A 128 6.55 -8.98 -1.50
N TYR A 129 6.76 -8.33 -0.35
CA TYR A 129 7.00 -6.89 -0.30
C TYR A 129 8.26 -6.49 -1.06
N TRP A 130 9.36 -7.25 -0.89
CA TRP A 130 10.60 -7.01 -1.63
C TRP A 130 10.39 -7.09 -3.14
N ALA A 131 9.71 -8.13 -3.62
CA ALA A 131 9.51 -8.39 -5.03
C ALA A 131 8.61 -7.33 -5.69
N VAL A 132 7.51 -6.93 -5.01
CA VAL A 132 6.63 -5.87 -5.49
C VAL A 132 7.35 -4.53 -5.51
N LEU A 133 8.07 -4.15 -4.43
CA LEU A 133 8.80 -2.87 -4.39
C LEU A 133 9.87 -2.80 -5.48
N LYS A 134 10.58 -3.90 -5.74
CA LYS A 134 11.55 -3.97 -6.83
C LYS A 134 10.90 -3.72 -8.19
N GLU A 135 9.71 -4.27 -8.43
CA GLU A 135 8.99 -4.05 -9.67
C GLU A 135 8.47 -2.61 -9.80
N VAL A 136 8.00 -2.02 -8.69
CA VAL A 136 7.60 -0.60 -8.63
C VAL A 136 8.76 0.31 -8.99
N TYR A 137 9.98 0.03 -8.49
CA TYR A 137 11.17 0.85 -8.82
C TYR A 137 11.62 0.76 -10.28
N LYS A 138 11.27 -0.30 -11.00
CA LYS A 138 11.55 -0.39 -12.45
C LYS A 138 10.64 0.51 -13.28
N GLN A 139 9.50 0.96 -12.72
CA GLN A 139 8.58 1.82 -13.47
C GLN A 139 9.19 3.22 -13.63
N LYS A 140 9.00 3.81 -14.82
CA LYS A 140 9.42 5.19 -15.09
C LYS A 140 8.53 6.17 -14.33
N ASN A 141 9.09 7.31 -13.94
CA ASN A 141 8.27 8.41 -13.41
C ASN A 141 7.35 8.93 -14.51
N ILE A 142 6.04 8.83 -14.30
CA ILE A 142 5.04 9.27 -15.28
C ILE A 142 4.71 10.75 -15.09
N SER A 143 4.93 11.31 -13.91
CA SER A 143 4.55 12.69 -13.62
C SER A 143 5.69 13.53 -13.05
N THR A 144 5.93 14.68 -13.71
CA THR A 144 6.69 15.83 -13.18
C THR A 144 5.80 16.75 -12.32
N LEU A 145 4.78 16.20 -11.66
CA LEU A 145 3.85 17.01 -10.89
C LEU A 145 4.50 17.49 -9.60
N THR A 146 4.68 18.80 -9.50
CA THR A 146 5.06 19.46 -8.26
C THR A 146 4.01 19.19 -7.17
N ALA A 147 4.42 18.62 -6.07
CA ALA A 147 3.58 18.52 -4.89
C ALA A 147 3.30 19.95 -4.38
N SER A 148 2.05 20.24 -3.98
CA SER A 148 1.70 21.45 -3.27
C SER A 148 1.65 21.19 -1.78
N ASN A 149 1.96 22.21 -0.98
CA ASN A 149 1.79 22.10 0.47
C ASN A 149 0.35 21.73 0.81
N VAL A 150 0.18 20.69 1.61
CA VAL A 150 -1.13 20.33 2.14
C VAL A 150 -1.41 21.21 3.35
N VAL A 151 -2.43 22.05 3.25
CA VAL A 151 -2.88 22.89 4.37
C VAL A 151 -3.63 22.00 5.36
N LYS A 152 -3.28 22.11 6.65
CA LYS A 152 -4.05 21.50 7.73
C LYS A 152 -5.46 22.05 7.72
N LYS A 153 -6.47 21.17 7.70
CA LYS A 153 -7.89 21.52 7.72
C LYS A 153 -8.51 21.05 9.04
N ASP A 154 -9.48 21.79 9.50
CA ASP A 154 -10.35 21.33 10.59
C ASP A 154 -11.44 20.43 10.01
N PHE A 155 -11.65 19.29 10.65
CA PHE A 155 -12.67 18.33 10.27
C PHE A 155 -13.75 18.32 11.36
N VAL A 156 -14.98 18.59 10.95
CA VAL A 156 -16.16 18.58 11.84
C VAL A 156 -17.13 17.53 11.35
N PHE A 157 -17.52 16.62 12.22
CA PHE A 157 -18.52 15.61 11.95
C PHE A 157 -19.77 15.91 12.76
N ILE A 158 -20.85 16.28 12.08
CA ILE A 158 -22.12 16.63 12.71
C ILE A 158 -23.05 15.44 12.60
N ILE A 159 -23.56 14.96 13.74
CA ILE A 159 -24.55 13.91 13.82
C ILE A 159 -25.84 14.54 14.32
N ASP A 160 -26.83 14.61 13.45
CA ASP A 160 -28.17 15.03 13.81
C ASP A 160 -29.02 13.80 14.10
N GLU A 161 -29.87 13.90 15.11
CA GLU A 161 -30.81 12.83 15.50
C GLU A 161 -30.18 11.43 15.66
N ILE A 162 -29.04 11.36 16.36
CA ILE A 162 -28.28 10.11 16.56
C ILE A 162 -29.14 8.93 17.05
N ASN A 163 -30.23 9.22 17.79
CA ASN A 163 -31.15 8.22 18.32
C ASN A 163 -32.00 7.53 17.23
N ARG A 164 -32.10 8.11 16.04
CA ARG A 164 -32.83 7.54 14.90
C ARG A 164 -31.91 6.76 13.95
N GLY A 165 -30.63 6.88 14.12
CA GLY A 165 -29.64 6.16 13.30
C GLY A 165 -29.26 4.83 13.92
N GLU A 166 -28.99 3.83 13.08
CA GLU A 166 -28.28 2.63 13.53
C GLU A 166 -26.81 3.00 13.80
N ALA A 167 -26.40 2.99 15.06
CA ALA A 167 -25.05 3.36 15.49
C ALA A 167 -23.97 2.58 14.72
N SER A 168 -24.22 1.31 14.41
CA SER A 168 -23.33 0.47 13.60
C SER A 168 -23.13 0.99 12.16
N LYS A 169 -24.12 1.66 11.57
CA LYS A 169 -23.96 2.28 10.23
C LYS A 169 -23.16 3.58 10.28
N ILE A 170 -23.24 4.31 11.38
CA ILE A 170 -22.54 5.60 11.56
C ILE A 170 -21.10 5.37 11.96
N PHE A 171 -20.86 4.56 12.98
CA PHE A 171 -19.56 4.39 13.59
C PHE A 171 -18.78 3.17 13.03
N GLY A 172 -19.48 2.27 12.33
CA GLY A 172 -18.94 0.96 11.99
C GLY A 172 -18.75 0.10 13.24
N GLU A 173 -17.99 -0.96 13.12
CA GLU A 173 -17.62 -1.80 14.28
C GLU A 173 -16.43 -1.14 15.01
N LEU A 174 -16.72 -0.18 15.87
CA LEU A 174 -15.73 0.42 16.79
C LEU A 174 -15.59 -0.37 18.09
N PHE A 175 -16.40 -1.42 18.27
CA PHE A 175 -16.48 -2.26 19.46
C PHE A 175 -16.30 -3.72 19.11
#